data_dd94a38baabe82992ceb16b2a6274f6f
#
_entry.id   dd94a38baabe82992ceb16b2a6274f6f
#
_cell.length_a   1.000
_cell.length_b   1.000
_cell.length_c   1.000
_cell.angle_alpha   90.00
_cell.angle_beta   90.00
_cell.angle_gamma   90.00
#
_symmetry.space_group_name_H-M   'P 1'
#
loop_
_entity.id
_entity.type
_entity.pdbx_description
1 polymer ?
#
loop_
_entity_poly.entity_id
_entity_poly.type
_entity_poly.pdbx_seq_one_letter_code
_entity_poly.pdbx_strand_id
1 'polypeptide(L)'
;MKKTIILIALSAVLGSCGIYKRYERPADMVTDSIFGAKYQTADTTSLASLGWKELFADPYLQALIDTALVRNTDLRTAQLRVEQALVGLRIARLDYLPSLNLVPEGAVSSFDNYDHVKTGTNWTYNLAVAASWELEVFGKKINAKRQAKASAQMAKDYQQAVRTGLIAGVATQYYTLLMLDEQLRIARSTSGKFSESVRVMRAMMNAGMANDVAVSQLEGAWFQVEAAVQDIRKAISELENSLSTTLCETPHPIARGKLADASFPTTLQTGVPAALLSRRPDVRAAENNLAASYYAVNVARASLYPSLSLSGVAGWTNNLGGTVVEPAGLLLNAAGSLFQPIFNATALKGRVQIARAEQKAAALAFQQAVLNAGAEVNNALTRYQTAVEKESWRTRQVASLANAVAKTEKLMQHTSTTYLDVLTAQQSLLQAETAQAQDTYEKISAVVELYRALGGGQE
;
A
#
# COMPACT_ATOMS: atom_id res chain seq x y z
N MET A 1 -3.98 19.34 58.46
CA MET A 1 -4.01 18.01 57.83
C MET A 1 -4.83 17.98 56.52
N LYS A 2 -6.08 18.44 56.41
CA LYS A 2 -6.83 18.40 55.13
C LYS A 2 -6.19 19.23 54.00
N LYS A 3 -5.66 20.42 54.28
CA LYS A 3 -5.01 21.30 53.29
C LYS A 3 -3.65 20.73 52.80
N THR A 4 -2.89 20.05 53.63
CA THR A 4 -1.65 19.39 53.26
C THR A 4 -1.87 18.17 52.39
N ILE A 5 -2.93 17.39 52.63
CA ILE A 5 -3.29 16.23 51.77
C ILE A 5 -3.71 16.70 50.38
N ILE A 6 -4.49 17.81 50.29
CA ILE A 6 -4.90 18.40 49.01
C ILE A 6 -3.68 18.94 48.25
N LEU A 7 -2.72 19.57 48.92
CA LEU A 7 -1.50 20.06 48.26
C LEU A 7 -0.62 18.95 47.72
N ILE A 8 -0.48 17.84 48.46
CA ILE A 8 0.26 16.63 48.03
C ILE A 8 -0.45 15.96 46.84
N ALA A 9 -1.76 15.88 46.88
CA ALA A 9 -2.54 15.34 45.74
C ALA A 9 -2.41 16.24 44.51
N LEU A 10 -2.43 17.57 44.66
CA LEU A 10 -2.27 18.53 43.57
C LEU A 10 -0.86 18.50 42.96
N SER A 11 0.18 18.35 43.80
CA SER A 11 1.57 18.22 43.34
C SER A 11 1.84 16.89 42.64
N ALA A 12 1.19 15.80 43.05
CA ALA A 12 1.26 14.50 42.37
C ALA A 12 0.59 14.54 40.99
N VAL A 13 -0.49 15.29 40.82
CA VAL A 13 -1.16 15.49 39.54
C VAL A 13 -0.32 16.33 38.56
N LEU A 14 0.39 17.34 39.07
CA LEU A 14 1.25 18.21 38.24
C LEU A 14 2.55 17.51 37.78
N GLY A 15 3.08 16.54 38.55
CA GLY A 15 4.26 15.75 38.17
C GLY A 15 3.97 14.60 37.20
N SER A 16 2.74 14.27 36.94
CA SER A 16 2.30 13.08 36.17
C SER A 16 2.56 13.17 34.66
N CYS A 17 2.74 14.35 34.08
CA CYS A 17 2.86 14.53 32.63
C CYS A 17 4.18 13.99 32.01
N GLY A 18 5.14 13.54 32.80
CA GLY A 18 6.48 13.16 32.36
C GLY A 18 6.88 11.69 32.58
N ILE A 19 5.98 10.81 33.09
CA ILE A 19 6.31 9.44 33.49
C ILE A 19 6.83 8.59 32.33
N TYR A 20 6.35 8.83 31.09
CA TYR A 20 6.77 8.11 29.89
C TYR A 20 7.36 9.07 28.86
N LYS A 21 8.56 8.71 28.34
CA LYS A 21 9.20 9.44 27.24
C LYS A 21 8.35 9.40 25.98
N ARG A 22 8.54 10.37 25.11
CA ARG A 22 8.00 10.33 23.76
C ARG A 22 8.76 9.28 22.94
N TYR A 23 8.10 8.74 21.91
CA TYR A 23 8.78 7.89 20.95
C TYR A 23 9.88 8.69 20.25
N GLU A 24 11.04 8.08 20.14
CA GLU A 24 12.18 8.55 19.35
C GLU A 24 12.60 7.40 18.45
N ARG A 25 12.98 7.74 17.22
CA ARG A 25 13.46 6.74 16.26
C ARG A 25 14.71 6.06 16.83
N PRO A 26 14.83 4.72 16.75
CA PRO A 26 16.04 4.03 17.16
C PRO A 26 17.26 4.54 16.38
N ALA A 27 18.35 4.88 17.09
CA ALA A 27 19.58 5.39 16.49
C ALA A 27 20.41 4.29 15.77
N ASP A 28 20.20 3.03 16.16
CA ASP A 28 20.97 1.87 15.66
C ASP A 28 20.49 1.35 14.31
N MET A 29 19.68 2.12 13.59
CA MET A 29 19.21 1.71 12.27
C MET A 29 20.33 1.86 11.24
N VAL A 30 20.62 0.76 10.56
CA VAL A 30 21.57 0.72 9.44
C VAL A 30 20.99 1.56 8.29
N THR A 31 21.33 2.84 8.26
CA THR A 31 21.02 3.76 7.16
C THR A 31 22.24 4.04 6.29
N ASP A 32 23.43 3.78 6.80
CA ASP A 32 24.68 3.97 6.08
C ASP A 32 24.89 2.85 5.07
N SER A 33 25.18 3.20 3.82
CA SER A 33 25.46 2.27 2.71
C SER A 33 24.29 1.39 2.22
N ILE A 34 23.03 1.68 2.53
CA ILE A 34 21.86 0.91 2.06
C ILE A 34 21.81 0.80 0.52
N PHE A 35 22.29 1.82 -0.19
CA PHE A 35 22.37 1.83 -1.67
C PHE A 35 23.70 1.31 -2.21
N GLY A 36 24.59 0.75 -1.37
CA GLY A 36 25.96 0.44 -1.77
C GLY A 36 26.77 1.69 -2.14
N ALA A 37 28.10 1.56 -2.17
CA ALA A 37 29.01 2.67 -2.47
C ALA A 37 28.85 3.23 -3.90
N LYS A 38 28.26 2.48 -4.84
CA LYS A 38 28.17 2.81 -6.26
C LYS A 38 27.15 3.91 -6.57
N TYR A 39 26.10 4.08 -5.73
CA TYR A 39 24.94 4.94 -6.04
C TYR A 39 24.74 6.09 -5.04
N GLN A 40 25.70 6.34 -4.15
CA GLN A 40 25.61 7.48 -3.24
C GLN A 40 26.00 8.78 -3.95
N THR A 41 25.10 9.77 -3.91
CA THR A 41 25.38 11.13 -4.37
C THR A 41 24.82 12.15 -3.39
N ALA A 42 25.44 13.33 -3.36
CA ALA A 42 24.95 14.48 -2.59
C ALA A 42 23.81 15.25 -3.30
N ASP A 43 23.54 14.95 -4.57
CA ASP A 43 22.48 15.61 -5.34
C ASP A 43 21.10 15.11 -4.91
N THR A 44 20.26 16.04 -4.45
CA THR A 44 18.90 15.80 -3.95
C THR A 44 17.82 15.97 -5.02
N THR A 45 18.18 16.37 -6.25
CA THR A 45 17.25 16.42 -7.37
C THR A 45 16.96 15.00 -7.82
N SER A 46 15.80 14.49 -7.47
CA SER A 46 15.41 13.12 -7.76
C SER A 46 14.07 13.08 -8.48
N LEU A 47 13.84 12.00 -9.24
CA LEU A 47 12.54 11.65 -9.83
C LEU A 47 11.38 11.72 -8.80
N ALA A 48 11.67 11.53 -7.51
CA ALA A 48 10.67 11.62 -6.45
C ALA A 48 10.10 13.03 -6.23
N SER A 49 10.77 14.08 -6.73
CA SER A 49 10.28 15.45 -6.67
C SER A 49 9.41 15.83 -7.86
N LEU A 50 9.37 15.01 -8.92
CA LEU A 50 8.50 15.22 -10.07
C LEU A 50 7.10 14.73 -9.76
N GLY A 51 6.09 15.51 -10.13
CA GLY A 51 4.72 15.08 -10.16
C GLY A 51 4.54 13.93 -11.17
N TRP A 52 3.63 13.00 -10.91
CA TRP A 52 3.40 11.88 -11.84
C TRP A 52 2.95 12.35 -13.23
N LYS A 53 2.26 13.49 -13.34
CA LYS A 53 1.86 14.10 -14.62
C LYS A 53 3.06 14.63 -15.42
N GLU A 54 4.10 15.07 -14.73
CA GLU A 54 5.33 15.52 -15.38
C GLU A 54 6.17 14.33 -15.85
N LEU A 55 6.15 13.24 -15.09
CA LEU A 55 6.87 12.02 -15.45
C LEU A 55 6.20 11.29 -16.61
N PHE A 56 4.86 11.15 -16.57
CA PHE A 56 4.07 10.44 -17.58
C PHE A 56 3.36 11.44 -18.49
N ALA A 57 4.05 11.87 -19.56
CA ALA A 57 3.54 12.88 -20.48
C ALA A 57 2.42 12.37 -21.44
N ASP A 58 2.20 11.05 -21.55
CA ASP A 58 1.19 10.45 -22.41
C ASP A 58 -0.23 10.80 -21.90
N PRO A 59 -1.07 11.50 -22.70
CA PRO A 59 -2.41 11.89 -22.27
C PRO A 59 -3.36 10.72 -22.05
N TYR A 60 -3.19 9.61 -22.77
CA TYR A 60 -3.99 8.39 -22.54
C TYR A 60 -3.67 7.79 -21.18
N LEU A 61 -2.37 7.69 -20.83
CA LEU A 61 -1.95 7.19 -19.53
C LEU A 61 -2.43 8.11 -18.39
N GLN A 62 -2.31 9.43 -18.57
CA GLN A 62 -2.80 10.39 -17.57
C GLN A 62 -4.29 10.23 -17.29
N ALA A 63 -5.10 10.07 -18.33
CA ALA A 63 -6.55 9.85 -18.18
C ALA A 63 -6.88 8.54 -17.44
N LEU A 64 -6.13 7.46 -17.70
CA LEU A 64 -6.27 6.19 -17.00
C LEU A 64 -5.88 6.31 -15.51
N ILE A 65 -4.78 6.98 -15.20
CA ILE A 65 -4.35 7.21 -13.82
C ILE A 65 -5.37 8.10 -13.09
N ASP A 66 -5.83 9.20 -13.69
CA ASP A 66 -6.86 10.07 -13.08
C ASP A 66 -8.15 9.27 -12.78
N THR A 67 -8.58 8.41 -13.71
CA THR A 67 -9.75 7.52 -13.51
C THR A 67 -9.51 6.53 -12.37
N ALA A 68 -8.33 5.88 -12.34
CA ALA A 68 -7.97 4.94 -11.29
C ALA A 68 -7.96 5.61 -9.90
N LEU A 69 -7.38 6.80 -9.79
CA LEU A 69 -7.30 7.56 -8.53
C LEU A 69 -8.68 7.93 -7.98
N VAL A 70 -9.69 8.08 -8.83
CA VAL A 70 -11.05 8.40 -8.42
C VAL A 70 -11.87 7.15 -8.10
N ARG A 71 -11.73 6.08 -8.89
CA ARG A 71 -12.65 4.93 -8.87
C ARG A 71 -12.12 3.69 -8.18
N ASN A 72 -10.79 3.52 -8.11
CA ASN A 72 -10.19 2.27 -7.61
C ASN A 72 -10.66 1.92 -6.20
N THR A 73 -11.11 0.68 -6.01
CA THR A 73 -11.69 0.18 -4.75
C THR A 73 -10.67 0.09 -3.62
N ASP A 74 -9.42 -0.29 -3.92
CA ASP A 74 -8.38 -0.43 -2.90
C ASP A 74 -7.99 0.94 -2.34
N LEU A 75 -7.86 1.96 -3.20
CA LEU A 75 -7.59 3.33 -2.76
C LEU A 75 -8.75 3.89 -1.93
N ARG A 76 -10.00 3.67 -2.35
CA ARG A 76 -11.19 4.08 -1.57
C ARG A 76 -11.27 3.36 -0.23
N THR A 77 -10.96 2.06 -0.20
CA THR A 77 -10.88 1.29 1.05
C THR A 77 -9.79 1.85 1.97
N ALA A 78 -8.63 2.23 1.42
CA ALA A 78 -7.56 2.86 2.20
C ALA A 78 -8.00 4.23 2.77
N GLN A 79 -8.79 5.02 2.03
CA GLN A 79 -9.40 6.27 2.51
C GLN A 79 -10.34 6.02 3.69
N LEU A 80 -11.21 5.02 3.60
CA LEU A 80 -12.11 4.64 4.70
C LEU A 80 -11.33 4.19 5.95
N ARG A 81 -10.22 3.50 5.78
CA ARG A 81 -9.33 3.13 6.91
C ARG A 81 -8.71 4.35 7.58
N VAL A 82 -8.36 5.39 6.82
CA VAL A 82 -7.90 6.67 7.39
C VAL A 82 -9.03 7.33 8.19
N GLU A 83 -10.24 7.34 7.67
CA GLU A 83 -11.41 7.89 8.38
C GLU A 83 -11.67 7.13 9.69
N GLN A 84 -11.67 5.80 9.67
CA GLN A 84 -11.78 4.96 10.87
C GLN A 84 -10.69 5.28 11.90
N ALA A 85 -9.44 5.43 11.48
CA ALA A 85 -8.33 5.75 12.37
C ALA A 85 -8.44 7.17 12.97
N LEU A 86 -8.96 8.15 12.20
CA LEU A 86 -9.24 9.50 12.70
C LEU A 86 -10.38 9.52 13.70
N VAL A 87 -11.42 8.71 13.50
CA VAL A 87 -12.50 8.53 14.50
C VAL A 87 -11.93 7.89 15.76
N GLY A 88 -11.07 6.87 15.66
CA GLY A 88 -10.36 6.28 16.80
C GLY A 88 -9.54 7.32 17.58
N LEU A 89 -8.85 8.21 16.88
CA LEU A 89 -8.14 9.34 17.52
C LEU A 89 -9.11 10.32 18.21
N ARG A 90 -10.27 10.58 17.62
CA ARG A 90 -11.31 11.42 18.24
C ARG A 90 -11.82 10.78 19.53
N ILE A 91 -12.13 9.49 19.51
CA ILE A 91 -12.54 8.72 20.70
C ILE A 91 -11.47 8.85 21.79
N ALA A 92 -10.20 8.58 21.48
CA ALA A 92 -9.10 8.69 22.44
C ALA A 92 -8.88 10.12 22.99
N ARG A 93 -9.38 11.16 22.28
CA ARG A 93 -9.41 12.54 22.81
C ARG A 93 -10.60 12.77 23.73
N LEU A 94 -11.76 12.20 23.40
CA LEU A 94 -12.97 12.34 24.20
C LEU A 94 -12.91 11.57 25.51
N ASP A 95 -12.07 10.50 25.59
CA ASP A 95 -11.84 9.74 26.82
C ASP A 95 -11.28 10.58 27.99
N TYR A 96 -10.79 11.80 27.70
CA TYR A 96 -10.40 12.76 28.75
C TYR A 96 -11.60 13.43 29.43
N LEU A 97 -12.76 13.42 28.79
CA LEU A 97 -13.98 14.03 29.33
C LEU A 97 -14.75 13.04 30.21
N PRO A 98 -15.55 13.53 31.18
CA PRO A 98 -16.46 12.67 31.90
C PRO A 98 -17.54 12.11 30.98
N SER A 99 -17.93 10.85 31.19
CA SER A 99 -19.13 10.27 30.60
C SER A 99 -20.37 10.70 31.37
N LEU A 100 -21.46 10.98 30.66
CA LEU A 100 -22.76 11.28 31.22
C LEU A 100 -23.77 10.28 30.69
N ASN A 101 -24.47 9.59 31.60
CA ASN A 101 -25.44 8.58 31.27
C ASN A 101 -26.76 8.87 31.96
N LEU A 102 -27.88 8.77 31.25
CA LEU A 102 -29.21 8.73 31.87
C LEU A 102 -29.46 7.30 32.35
N VAL A 103 -29.74 7.15 33.63
CA VAL A 103 -29.90 5.84 34.29
C VAL A 103 -31.30 5.83 34.94
N PRO A 104 -32.33 5.40 34.19
CA PRO A 104 -33.62 5.11 34.77
C PRO A 104 -33.57 3.70 35.38
N GLU A 105 -33.87 3.58 36.65
CA GLU A 105 -33.94 2.32 37.35
C GLU A 105 -35.31 2.19 38.00
N GLY A 106 -35.91 1.00 37.91
CA GLY A 106 -37.12 0.61 38.63
C GLY A 106 -36.92 -0.74 39.26
N ALA A 107 -37.29 -0.89 40.52
CA ALA A 107 -37.22 -2.16 41.19
C ALA A 107 -38.53 -2.45 41.95
N VAL A 108 -38.90 -3.72 41.96
CA VAL A 108 -40.01 -4.25 42.78
C VAL A 108 -39.36 -5.21 43.75
N SER A 109 -39.58 -4.98 45.03
CA SER A 109 -39.11 -5.90 46.05
C SER A 109 -40.32 -6.33 46.92
N SER A 110 -40.42 -7.62 47.19
CA SER A 110 -41.38 -8.19 48.08
C SER A 110 -40.61 -9.04 49.10
N PHE A 111 -40.81 -8.75 50.37
CA PHE A 111 -40.21 -9.51 51.47
C PHE A 111 -41.27 -10.24 52.23
N ASP A 112 -41.13 -11.56 52.45
CA ASP A 112 -41.89 -12.35 53.41
C ASP A 112 -41.03 -12.48 54.68
N ASN A 113 -41.58 -12.07 55.82
CA ASN A 113 -40.96 -12.36 57.11
C ASN A 113 -41.22 -13.79 57.51
N TYR A 114 -40.32 -14.38 58.31
CA TYR A 114 -40.41 -15.78 58.85
C TYR A 114 -41.74 -16.10 59.54
N ASP A 115 -42.51 -15.05 59.98
CA ASP A 115 -43.81 -15.16 60.60
C ASP A 115 -45.01 -15.07 59.64
N HIS A 116 -44.79 -15.28 58.33
CA HIS A 116 -45.84 -15.22 57.27
C HIS A 116 -46.65 -13.91 57.19
N VAL A 117 -46.14 -12.81 57.78
CA VAL A 117 -46.73 -11.50 57.62
C VAL A 117 -46.17 -10.91 56.34
N LYS A 118 -47.00 -10.81 55.30
CA LYS A 118 -46.66 -10.11 54.07
C LYS A 118 -46.37 -8.67 54.34
N THR A 119 -45.14 -8.27 54.37
CA THR A 119 -44.74 -6.86 54.44
C THR A 119 -44.72 -6.29 53.02
N GLY A 120 -45.84 -6.08 52.44
CA GLY A 120 -46.08 -5.31 51.22
C GLY A 120 -45.07 -5.40 50.09
N THR A 121 -45.51 -5.20 48.88
CA THR A 121 -44.67 -5.05 47.70
C THR A 121 -44.18 -3.58 47.66
N ASN A 122 -42.88 -3.37 47.69
CA ASN A 122 -42.30 -2.02 47.59
C ASN A 122 -41.82 -1.77 46.13
N TRP A 123 -42.30 -0.68 45.56
CA TRP A 123 -41.92 -0.20 44.24
C TRP A 123 -40.95 0.95 44.42
N THR A 124 -39.76 0.82 43.89
CA THR A 124 -38.79 1.90 43.91
C THR A 124 -38.42 2.30 42.50
N TYR A 125 -38.19 3.54 42.27
CA TYR A 125 -37.62 4.04 41.01
C TYR A 125 -36.57 5.11 41.29
N ASN A 126 -35.58 5.17 40.37
CA ASN A 126 -34.60 6.25 40.28
C ASN A 126 -34.61 6.77 38.84
N LEU A 127 -34.69 8.05 38.65
CA LEU A 127 -34.47 8.72 37.39
C LEU A 127 -33.30 9.69 37.58
N ALA A 128 -32.11 9.27 37.12
CA ALA A 128 -30.88 10.00 37.45
C ALA A 128 -29.95 10.15 36.25
N VAL A 129 -29.17 11.18 36.27
CA VAL A 129 -27.99 11.35 35.41
C VAL A 129 -26.76 10.93 36.21
N ALA A 130 -26.06 9.92 35.72
CA ALA A 130 -24.80 9.46 36.29
C ALA A 130 -23.62 10.05 35.49
N ALA A 131 -22.69 10.70 36.17
CA ALA A 131 -21.42 11.14 35.63
C ALA A 131 -20.31 10.20 36.10
N SER A 132 -19.38 9.79 35.20
CA SER A 132 -18.18 9.06 35.55
C SER A 132 -16.96 9.62 34.82
N TRP A 133 -15.88 9.83 35.56
CA TRP A 133 -14.64 10.40 35.03
C TRP A 133 -13.43 9.67 35.59
N GLU A 134 -12.67 8.98 34.74
CA GLU A 134 -11.38 8.41 35.11
C GLU A 134 -10.30 9.50 34.96
N LEU A 135 -9.67 9.86 36.08
CA LEU A 135 -8.62 10.88 36.11
C LEU A 135 -7.30 10.32 35.56
N GLU A 136 -6.65 11.12 34.76
CA GLU A 136 -5.36 10.78 34.14
C GLU A 136 -4.20 11.06 35.14
N VAL A 137 -3.76 10.01 35.84
CA VAL A 137 -2.68 10.13 36.84
C VAL A 137 -1.39 9.43 36.38
N PHE A 138 -1.49 8.27 35.76
CA PHE A 138 -0.33 7.42 35.43
C PHE A 138 -0.02 7.30 33.94
N GLY A 139 -0.47 8.22 33.11
CA GLY A 139 -0.12 8.32 31.72
C GLY A 139 -0.84 7.34 30.78
N LYS A 140 -1.91 6.65 31.22
CA LYS A 140 -2.66 5.68 30.42
C LYS A 140 -3.36 6.36 29.23
N LYS A 141 -4.17 7.39 29.49
CA LYS A 141 -4.95 8.10 28.46
C LYS A 141 -4.08 8.92 27.52
N ILE A 142 -3.01 9.56 28.03
CA ILE A 142 -2.08 10.31 27.20
C ILE A 142 -1.35 9.39 26.20
N ASN A 143 -0.92 8.19 26.65
CA ASN A 143 -0.27 7.22 25.77
C ASN A 143 -1.27 6.55 24.83
N ALA A 144 -2.52 6.28 25.23
CA ALA A 144 -3.59 5.81 24.34
C ALA A 144 -3.88 6.84 23.22
N LYS A 145 -3.96 8.13 23.54
CA LYS A 145 -4.09 9.20 22.54
C LYS A 145 -2.89 9.29 21.61
N ARG A 146 -1.66 9.13 22.12
CA ARG A 146 -0.43 9.11 21.30
C ARG A 146 -0.41 7.90 20.39
N GLN A 147 -0.82 6.72 20.89
CA GLN A 147 -0.99 5.50 20.12
C GLN A 147 -1.99 5.71 18.97
N ALA A 148 -3.19 6.21 19.29
CA ALA A 148 -4.22 6.48 18.28
C ALA A 148 -3.75 7.51 17.23
N LYS A 149 -2.95 8.53 17.64
CA LYS A 149 -2.34 9.49 16.70
C LYS A 149 -1.34 8.80 15.76
N ALA A 150 -0.48 7.93 16.28
CA ALA A 150 0.48 7.18 15.47
C ALA A 150 -0.25 6.23 14.51
N SER A 151 -1.30 5.54 14.97
CA SER A 151 -2.13 4.67 14.12
C SER A 151 -2.86 5.45 13.02
N ALA A 152 -3.35 6.66 13.30
CA ALA A 152 -3.96 7.51 12.28
C ALA A 152 -2.92 8.00 11.24
N GLN A 153 -1.69 8.29 11.67
CA GLN A 153 -0.62 8.64 10.74
C GLN A 153 -0.20 7.43 9.89
N MET A 154 -0.08 6.24 10.50
CA MET A 154 0.19 4.99 9.80
C MET A 154 -0.86 4.72 8.71
N ALA A 155 -2.15 4.93 9.01
CA ALA A 155 -3.21 4.76 8.03
C ALA A 155 -3.10 5.72 6.84
N LYS A 156 -2.72 6.98 7.08
CA LYS A 156 -2.47 7.98 6.02
C LYS A 156 -1.27 7.59 5.15
N ASP A 157 -0.18 7.16 5.78
CA ASP A 157 1.00 6.74 5.05
C ASP A 157 0.72 5.46 4.24
N TYR A 158 -0.09 4.54 4.77
CA TYR A 158 -0.56 3.37 4.02
C TYR A 158 -1.44 3.76 2.82
N GLN A 159 -2.39 4.70 2.98
CA GLN A 159 -3.18 5.24 1.88
C GLN A 159 -2.28 5.83 0.79
N GLN A 160 -1.25 6.57 1.17
CA GLN A 160 -0.29 7.13 0.22
C GLN A 160 0.51 6.03 -0.50
N ALA A 161 0.91 4.97 0.20
CA ALA A 161 1.57 3.82 -0.41
C ALA A 161 0.68 3.13 -1.45
N VAL A 162 -0.61 2.95 -1.14
CA VAL A 162 -1.60 2.40 -2.08
C VAL A 162 -1.74 3.30 -3.30
N ARG A 163 -1.81 4.63 -3.12
CA ARG A 163 -1.89 5.61 -4.22
C ARG A 163 -0.67 5.52 -5.14
N THR A 164 0.53 5.52 -4.58
CA THR A 164 1.79 5.40 -5.35
C THR A 164 1.84 4.06 -6.09
N GLY A 165 1.47 2.97 -5.41
CA GLY A 165 1.39 1.64 -6.01
C GLY A 165 0.38 1.56 -7.16
N LEU A 166 -0.77 2.21 -7.03
CA LEU A 166 -1.81 2.27 -8.07
C LEU A 166 -1.31 3.02 -9.31
N ILE A 167 -0.68 4.19 -9.13
CA ILE A 167 -0.11 4.97 -10.25
C ILE A 167 0.91 4.12 -11.01
N ALA A 168 1.87 3.51 -10.28
CA ALA A 168 2.89 2.66 -10.89
C ALA A 168 2.29 1.40 -11.55
N GLY A 169 1.28 0.79 -10.93
CA GLY A 169 0.58 -0.38 -11.48
C GLY A 169 -0.16 -0.09 -12.79
N VAL A 170 -0.91 1.02 -12.85
CA VAL A 170 -1.59 1.45 -14.08
C VAL A 170 -0.57 1.78 -15.17
N ALA A 171 0.51 2.50 -14.85
CA ALA A 171 1.57 2.81 -15.80
C ALA A 171 2.24 1.54 -16.34
N THR A 172 2.56 0.58 -15.47
CA THR A 172 3.16 -0.70 -15.89
C THR A 172 2.24 -1.48 -16.82
N GLN A 173 0.94 -1.60 -16.50
CA GLN A 173 -0.04 -2.27 -17.35
C GLN A 173 -0.18 -1.56 -18.70
N TYR A 174 -0.24 -0.23 -18.72
CA TYR A 174 -0.32 0.57 -19.93
C TYR A 174 0.88 0.34 -20.85
N TYR A 175 2.11 0.47 -20.34
CA TYR A 175 3.31 0.25 -21.15
C TYR A 175 3.48 -1.21 -21.58
N THR A 176 2.95 -2.17 -20.81
CA THR A 176 2.89 -3.58 -21.24
C THR A 176 1.95 -3.73 -22.45
N LEU A 177 0.81 -3.02 -22.49
CA LEU A 177 -0.07 -3.00 -23.66
C LEU A 177 0.64 -2.43 -24.89
N LEU A 178 1.38 -1.32 -24.74
CA LEU A 178 2.15 -0.74 -25.84
C LEU A 178 3.21 -1.69 -26.39
N MET A 179 3.88 -2.43 -25.49
CA MET A 179 4.87 -3.46 -25.88
C MET A 179 4.18 -4.59 -26.65
N LEU A 180 3.06 -5.10 -26.16
CA LEU A 180 2.32 -6.17 -26.82
C LEU A 180 1.80 -5.74 -28.20
N ASP A 181 1.33 -4.49 -28.35
CA ASP A 181 0.93 -3.95 -29.66
C ASP A 181 2.08 -3.90 -30.63
N GLU A 182 3.28 -3.49 -30.18
CA GLU A 182 4.46 -3.49 -31.03
C GLU A 182 4.89 -4.91 -31.41
N GLN A 183 4.85 -5.86 -30.47
CA GLN A 183 5.10 -7.28 -30.76
C GLN A 183 4.06 -7.85 -31.74
N LEU A 184 2.78 -7.47 -31.60
CA LEU A 184 1.73 -7.86 -32.54
C LEU A 184 1.98 -7.30 -33.94
N ARG A 185 2.41 -6.04 -34.04
CA ARG A 185 2.76 -5.39 -35.31
C ARG A 185 3.91 -6.12 -36.00
N ILE A 186 4.97 -6.45 -35.25
CA ILE A 186 6.13 -7.21 -35.74
C ILE A 186 5.71 -8.60 -36.22
N ALA A 187 4.97 -9.35 -35.39
CA ALA A 187 4.53 -10.69 -35.72
C ALA A 187 3.65 -10.72 -36.97
N ARG A 188 2.69 -9.79 -37.09
CA ARG A 188 1.83 -9.66 -38.31
C ARG A 188 2.65 -9.33 -39.57
N SER A 189 3.61 -8.40 -39.46
CA SER A 189 4.50 -8.07 -40.57
C SER A 189 5.31 -9.29 -41.02
N THR A 190 5.84 -10.06 -40.06
CA THR A 190 6.61 -11.27 -40.33
C THR A 190 5.73 -12.39 -40.90
N SER A 191 4.51 -12.58 -40.38
CA SER A 191 3.55 -13.54 -40.95
C SER A 191 3.24 -13.23 -42.42
N GLY A 192 3.04 -11.96 -42.76
CA GLY A 192 2.85 -11.55 -44.16
C GLY A 192 4.04 -11.93 -45.06
N LYS A 193 5.27 -11.75 -44.57
CA LYS A 193 6.48 -12.14 -45.29
C LYS A 193 6.59 -13.68 -45.45
N PHE A 194 6.27 -14.44 -44.42
CA PHE A 194 6.28 -15.92 -44.51
C PHE A 194 5.20 -16.43 -45.45
N SER A 195 3.99 -15.88 -45.42
CA SER A 195 2.91 -16.21 -46.34
C SER A 195 3.33 -16.00 -47.81
N GLU A 196 4.01 -14.86 -48.09
CA GLU A 196 4.54 -14.60 -49.44
C GLU A 196 5.66 -15.58 -49.82
N SER A 197 6.58 -15.90 -48.87
CA SER A 197 7.65 -16.89 -49.09
C SER A 197 7.08 -18.28 -49.38
N VAL A 198 6.01 -18.70 -48.69
CA VAL A 198 5.30 -19.96 -48.96
C VAL A 198 4.69 -19.93 -50.38
N ARG A 199 4.05 -18.82 -50.77
CA ARG A 199 3.46 -18.66 -52.10
C ARG A 199 4.53 -18.82 -53.22
N VAL A 200 5.67 -18.15 -53.04
CA VAL A 200 6.79 -18.23 -54.01
C VAL A 200 7.37 -19.64 -54.05
N MET A 201 7.61 -20.28 -52.89
CA MET A 201 8.18 -21.62 -52.79
C MET A 201 7.27 -22.68 -53.44
N ARG A 202 5.94 -22.58 -53.28
CA ARG A 202 4.98 -23.45 -53.96
C ARG A 202 5.04 -23.27 -55.47
N ALA A 203 5.17 -22.04 -55.98
CA ALA A 203 5.33 -21.77 -57.40
C ALA A 203 6.63 -22.40 -57.94
N MET A 204 7.73 -22.29 -57.21
CA MET A 204 9.00 -22.93 -57.56
C MET A 204 8.90 -24.46 -57.56
N MET A 205 8.21 -25.06 -56.56
CA MET A 205 7.97 -26.50 -56.48
C MET A 205 7.18 -26.97 -57.72
N ASN A 206 6.12 -26.26 -58.09
CA ASN A 206 5.31 -26.58 -59.30
C ASN A 206 6.12 -26.46 -60.60
N ALA A 207 7.16 -25.61 -60.61
CA ALA A 207 8.09 -25.50 -61.74
C ALA A 207 9.23 -26.52 -61.69
N GLY A 208 9.25 -27.44 -60.71
CA GLY A 208 10.33 -28.43 -60.53
C GLY A 208 11.62 -27.86 -59.97
N MET A 209 11.62 -26.61 -59.47
CA MET A 209 12.80 -25.89 -58.92
C MET A 209 12.95 -26.01 -57.42
N ALA A 210 11.99 -26.55 -56.70
CA ALA A 210 12.02 -26.78 -55.26
C ALA A 210 11.34 -28.11 -54.92
N ASN A 211 11.56 -28.61 -53.72
CA ASN A 211 10.95 -29.84 -53.23
C ASN A 211 9.84 -29.54 -52.19
N ASP A 212 8.98 -30.50 -51.92
CA ASP A 212 7.87 -30.41 -50.96
C ASP A 212 8.34 -30.19 -49.54
N VAL A 213 9.54 -30.67 -49.15
CA VAL A 213 10.11 -30.46 -47.83
C VAL A 213 10.33 -28.98 -47.56
N ALA A 214 10.78 -28.22 -48.55
CA ALA A 214 11.00 -26.79 -48.45
C ALA A 214 9.69 -26.02 -48.20
N VAL A 215 8.63 -26.39 -48.90
CA VAL A 215 7.29 -25.82 -48.74
C VAL A 215 6.75 -26.11 -47.33
N SER A 216 6.82 -27.39 -46.91
CA SER A 216 6.33 -27.81 -45.59
C SER A 216 7.07 -27.14 -44.44
N GLN A 217 8.38 -26.92 -44.54
CA GLN A 217 9.14 -26.19 -43.51
C GLN A 217 8.76 -24.70 -43.42
N LEU A 218 8.54 -24.02 -44.55
CA LEU A 218 8.08 -22.64 -44.58
C LEU A 218 6.64 -22.49 -44.03
N GLU A 219 5.75 -23.43 -44.39
CA GLU A 219 4.40 -23.51 -43.87
C GLU A 219 4.40 -23.72 -42.36
N GLY A 220 5.20 -24.61 -41.83
CA GLY A 220 5.37 -24.85 -40.40
C GLY A 220 5.83 -23.57 -39.66
N ALA A 221 6.81 -22.86 -40.23
CA ALA A 221 7.26 -21.60 -39.67
C ALA A 221 6.18 -20.49 -39.72
N TRP A 222 5.45 -20.41 -40.83
CA TRP A 222 4.32 -19.46 -40.96
C TRP A 222 3.24 -19.76 -39.93
N PHE A 223 2.80 -21.02 -39.81
CA PHE A 223 1.78 -21.42 -38.82
C PHE A 223 2.25 -21.15 -37.38
N GLN A 224 3.51 -21.30 -37.07
CA GLN A 224 4.09 -20.94 -35.77
C GLN A 224 3.94 -19.45 -35.48
N VAL A 225 4.19 -18.58 -36.47
CA VAL A 225 4.00 -17.12 -36.29
C VAL A 225 2.53 -16.76 -36.17
N GLU A 226 1.64 -17.40 -36.96
CA GLU A 226 0.19 -17.18 -36.81
C GLU A 226 -0.33 -17.60 -35.44
N ALA A 227 0.15 -18.71 -34.88
CA ALA A 227 -0.17 -19.10 -33.52
C ALA A 227 0.30 -18.05 -32.50
N ALA A 228 1.53 -17.53 -32.65
CA ALA A 228 2.05 -16.47 -31.79
C ALA A 228 1.23 -15.18 -31.90
N VAL A 229 0.70 -14.82 -33.07
CA VAL A 229 -0.23 -13.68 -33.24
C VAL A 229 -1.49 -13.87 -32.39
N GLN A 230 -2.06 -15.09 -32.33
CA GLN A 230 -3.23 -15.35 -31.48
C GLN A 230 -2.89 -15.27 -30.00
N ASP A 231 -1.72 -15.77 -29.56
CA ASP A 231 -1.27 -15.67 -28.17
C ASP A 231 -1.09 -14.21 -27.73
N ILE A 232 -0.50 -13.36 -28.59
CA ILE A 232 -0.34 -11.93 -28.30
C ILE A 232 -1.71 -11.23 -28.21
N ARG A 233 -2.65 -11.53 -29.12
CA ARG A 233 -4.02 -10.99 -29.08
C ARG A 233 -4.73 -11.35 -27.79
N LYS A 234 -4.60 -12.62 -27.37
CA LYS A 234 -5.14 -13.09 -26.08
C LYS A 234 -4.52 -12.30 -24.92
N ALA A 235 -3.19 -12.14 -24.88
CA ALA A 235 -2.50 -11.41 -23.83
C ALA A 235 -2.94 -9.94 -23.77
N ILE A 236 -3.16 -9.28 -24.91
CA ILE A 236 -3.72 -7.92 -24.99
C ILE A 236 -5.11 -7.89 -24.36
N SER A 237 -6.02 -8.78 -24.75
CA SER A 237 -7.38 -8.83 -24.22
C SER A 237 -7.42 -9.08 -22.71
N GLU A 238 -6.60 -10.02 -22.22
CA GLU A 238 -6.49 -10.31 -20.77
C GLU A 238 -5.97 -9.11 -19.99
N LEU A 239 -5.01 -8.37 -20.55
CA LEU A 239 -4.44 -7.18 -19.91
C LEU A 239 -5.41 -5.98 -19.94
N GLU A 240 -6.18 -5.80 -21.04
CA GLU A 240 -7.25 -4.81 -21.12
C GLU A 240 -8.34 -5.08 -20.07
N ASN A 241 -8.72 -6.35 -19.87
CA ASN A 241 -9.65 -6.76 -18.83
C ASN A 241 -9.09 -6.46 -17.42
N SER A 242 -7.81 -6.77 -17.19
CA SER A 242 -7.13 -6.47 -15.92
C SER A 242 -7.08 -4.97 -15.65
N LEU A 243 -6.74 -4.16 -16.64
CA LEU A 243 -6.71 -2.71 -16.50
C LEU A 243 -8.11 -2.13 -16.27
N SER A 244 -9.13 -2.58 -17.01
CA SER A 244 -10.52 -2.19 -16.77
C SER A 244 -10.96 -2.49 -15.33
N THR A 245 -10.58 -3.67 -14.79
CA THR A 245 -10.84 -4.03 -13.39
C THR A 245 -10.14 -3.07 -12.43
N THR A 246 -8.88 -2.70 -12.71
CA THR A 246 -8.12 -1.73 -11.91
C THR A 246 -8.79 -0.35 -11.90
N LEU A 247 -9.41 0.03 -13.02
CA LEU A 247 -10.18 1.27 -13.17
C LEU A 247 -11.59 1.19 -12.54
N CYS A 248 -12.01 0.02 -12.08
CA CYS A 248 -13.38 -0.27 -11.64
C CYS A 248 -14.41 -0.03 -12.75
N GLU A 249 -14.09 -0.49 -13.95
CA GLU A 249 -14.93 -0.41 -15.15
C GLU A 249 -15.20 -1.80 -15.73
N THR A 250 -16.25 -1.91 -16.53
CA THR A 250 -16.51 -3.14 -17.30
C THR A 250 -15.43 -3.33 -18.37
N PRO A 251 -15.04 -4.58 -18.70
CA PRO A 251 -14.05 -4.86 -19.72
C PRO A 251 -14.34 -4.13 -21.05
N HIS A 252 -13.36 -3.39 -21.54
CA HIS A 252 -13.43 -2.67 -22.82
C HIS A 252 -12.02 -2.46 -23.39
N PRO A 253 -11.90 -2.22 -24.70
CA PRO A 253 -10.62 -1.86 -25.30
C PRO A 253 -10.08 -0.56 -24.74
N ILE A 254 -8.79 -0.54 -24.40
CA ILE A 254 -8.12 0.63 -23.82
C ILE A 254 -7.49 1.48 -24.93
N ALA A 255 -7.89 2.76 -24.99
CA ALA A 255 -7.26 3.74 -25.88
C ALA A 255 -5.83 4.00 -25.47
N ARG A 256 -4.90 3.99 -26.44
CA ARG A 256 -3.46 4.07 -26.16
C ARG A 256 -2.64 4.60 -27.33
N GLY A 257 -1.44 5.11 -27.04
CA GLY A 257 -0.43 5.55 -27.98
C GLY A 257 0.41 4.42 -28.57
N LYS A 258 1.65 4.73 -28.92
CA LYS A 258 2.63 3.75 -29.43
C LYS A 258 3.85 3.69 -28.53
N LEU A 259 4.47 2.52 -28.43
CA LEU A 259 5.66 2.30 -27.62
C LEU A 259 6.83 3.25 -28.02
N ALA A 260 6.95 3.55 -29.30
CA ALA A 260 8.00 4.44 -29.84
C ALA A 260 7.86 5.90 -29.40
N ASP A 261 6.66 6.34 -29.01
CA ASP A 261 6.38 7.72 -28.59
C ASP A 261 6.62 7.92 -27.08
N ALA A 262 6.91 6.84 -26.35
CA ALA A 262 7.17 6.89 -24.93
C ALA A 262 8.49 7.63 -24.65
N SER A 263 8.40 8.79 -24.00
CA SER A 263 9.54 9.60 -23.62
C SER A 263 9.51 9.95 -22.15
N PHE A 264 10.70 10.01 -21.54
CA PHE A 264 10.85 10.41 -20.14
C PHE A 264 11.85 11.57 -20.05
N PRO A 265 11.75 12.41 -19.01
CA PRO A 265 12.76 13.45 -18.78
C PRO A 265 14.16 12.83 -18.71
N THR A 266 15.10 13.38 -19.49
CA THR A 266 16.43 12.79 -19.74
C THR A 266 17.40 12.81 -18.56
N THR A 267 17.06 13.44 -17.46
CA THR A 267 17.93 13.59 -16.29
C THR A 267 17.60 12.58 -15.18
N LEU A 268 17.70 11.28 -15.51
CA LEU A 268 17.79 10.21 -14.49
C LEU A 268 19.22 10.25 -13.92
N GLN A 269 19.50 11.19 -13.01
CA GLN A 269 20.79 11.20 -12.33
C GLN A 269 20.89 9.99 -11.40
N THR A 270 22.04 9.32 -11.48
CA THR A 270 22.33 8.01 -10.89
C THR A 270 22.67 8.08 -9.40
N GLY A 271 22.03 8.95 -8.64
CA GLY A 271 22.30 9.06 -7.22
C GLY A 271 21.04 9.24 -6.39
N VAL A 272 20.94 8.48 -5.31
CA VAL A 272 19.81 8.55 -4.38
C VAL A 272 20.33 8.80 -2.97
N PRO A 273 20.06 9.97 -2.37
CA PRO A 273 20.39 10.21 -0.98
C PRO A 273 19.59 9.27 -0.05
N ALA A 274 20.24 8.71 0.97
CA ALA A 274 19.57 7.87 1.98
C ALA A 274 18.39 8.60 2.66
N ALA A 275 18.43 9.93 2.71
CA ALA A 275 17.33 10.76 3.22
C ALA A 275 15.99 10.57 2.48
N LEU A 276 16.01 10.14 1.21
CA LEU A 276 14.78 9.90 0.44
C LEU A 276 14.01 8.67 0.91
N LEU A 277 14.66 7.71 1.56
CA LEU A 277 13.96 6.58 2.18
C LEU A 277 12.95 7.03 3.23
N SER A 278 13.25 8.12 3.95
CA SER A 278 12.33 8.69 4.94
C SER A 278 11.07 9.32 4.31
N ARG A 279 11.07 9.57 3.01
CA ARG A 279 9.88 10.06 2.27
C ARG A 279 8.97 8.93 1.83
N ARG A 280 9.45 7.70 1.76
CA ARG A 280 8.64 6.56 1.32
C ARG A 280 7.46 6.31 2.27
N PRO A 281 6.22 6.24 1.73
CA PRO A 281 5.04 6.07 2.57
C PRO A 281 5.01 4.72 3.30
N ASP A 282 5.52 3.64 2.71
CA ASP A 282 5.60 2.31 3.31
C ASP A 282 6.58 2.26 4.49
N VAL A 283 7.75 2.92 4.36
CA VAL A 283 8.73 3.05 5.44
C VAL A 283 8.16 3.89 6.59
N ARG A 284 7.47 5.00 6.27
CA ARG A 284 6.80 5.85 7.26
C ARG A 284 5.66 5.11 7.97
N ALA A 285 4.88 4.31 7.23
CA ALA A 285 3.82 3.49 7.82
C ALA A 285 4.41 2.47 8.82
N ALA A 286 5.51 1.81 8.47
CA ALA A 286 6.21 0.88 9.36
C ALA A 286 6.77 1.57 10.61
N GLU A 287 7.35 2.78 10.48
CA GLU A 287 7.80 3.58 11.62
C GLU A 287 6.65 4.01 12.53
N ASN A 288 5.53 4.48 11.95
CA ASN A 288 4.36 4.86 12.72
C ASN A 288 3.70 3.66 13.42
N ASN A 289 3.79 2.44 12.85
CA ASN A 289 3.41 1.20 13.52
C ASN A 289 4.29 0.92 14.73
N LEU A 290 5.61 1.09 14.62
CA LEU A 290 6.54 0.97 15.74
C LEU A 290 6.23 2.01 16.84
N ALA A 291 5.96 3.25 16.46
CA ALA A 291 5.56 4.30 17.40
C ALA A 291 4.24 3.96 18.13
N ALA A 292 3.26 3.42 17.41
CA ALA A 292 2.00 2.97 18.00
C ALA A 292 2.23 1.83 19.00
N SER A 293 3.05 0.83 18.64
CA SER A 293 3.41 -0.29 19.52
C SER A 293 4.20 0.16 20.76
N TYR A 294 5.08 1.16 20.62
CA TYR A 294 5.77 1.78 21.76
C TYR A 294 4.78 2.38 22.75
N TYR A 295 3.79 3.13 22.26
CA TYR A 295 2.76 3.72 23.12
C TYR A 295 1.83 2.65 23.72
N ALA A 296 1.55 1.55 23.00
CA ALA A 296 0.79 0.42 23.52
C ALA A 296 1.48 -0.23 24.74
N VAL A 297 2.82 -0.37 24.72
CA VAL A 297 3.59 -0.82 25.88
C VAL A 297 3.40 0.12 27.07
N ASN A 298 3.40 1.44 26.83
CA ASN A 298 3.21 2.41 27.90
C ASN A 298 1.79 2.38 28.47
N VAL A 299 0.77 2.17 27.64
CA VAL A 299 -0.62 1.95 28.08
C VAL A 299 -0.73 0.69 28.94
N ALA A 300 -0.13 -0.42 28.47
CA ALA A 300 -0.12 -1.67 29.23
C ALA A 300 0.60 -1.54 30.58
N ARG A 301 1.73 -0.81 30.63
CA ARG A 301 2.44 -0.50 31.88
C ARG A 301 1.63 0.39 32.80
N ALA A 302 0.97 1.43 32.25
CA ALA A 302 0.11 2.33 33.04
C ALA A 302 -1.06 1.59 33.70
N SER A 303 -1.55 0.52 33.08
CA SER A 303 -2.61 -0.33 33.63
C SER A 303 -2.19 -1.17 34.84
N LEU A 304 -0.88 -1.23 35.19
CA LEU A 304 -0.40 -1.85 36.43
C LEU A 304 -0.56 -0.95 37.66
N TYR A 305 -0.78 0.35 37.45
CA TYR A 305 -0.94 1.33 38.52
C TYR A 305 -2.42 1.50 38.88
N PRO A 306 -2.71 2.06 40.08
CA PRO A 306 -4.10 2.33 40.48
C PRO A 306 -4.81 3.26 39.51
N SER A 307 -6.10 3.05 39.26
CA SER A 307 -6.97 4.02 38.58
C SER A 307 -7.74 4.86 39.61
N LEU A 308 -7.80 6.14 39.38
CA LEU A 308 -8.57 7.09 40.16
C LEU A 308 -9.80 7.52 39.36
N SER A 309 -10.99 7.24 39.86
CA SER A 309 -12.25 7.64 39.24
C SER A 309 -13.07 8.51 40.16
N LEU A 310 -13.72 9.49 39.55
CA LEU A 310 -14.79 10.30 40.18
C LEU A 310 -16.11 9.88 39.56
N SER A 311 -17.11 9.65 40.39
CA SER A 311 -18.47 9.37 39.98
C SER A 311 -19.44 10.32 40.70
N GLY A 312 -20.51 10.63 40.03
CA GLY A 312 -21.57 11.45 40.60
C GLY A 312 -22.93 11.03 40.01
N VAL A 313 -23.96 11.15 40.81
CA VAL A 313 -25.33 10.86 40.41
C VAL A 313 -26.21 12.01 40.88
N ALA A 314 -27.04 12.55 39.98
CA ALA A 314 -28.02 13.55 40.29
C ALA A 314 -29.37 13.18 39.69
N GLY A 315 -30.43 13.20 40.47
CA GLY A 315 -31.73 12.76 39.98
C GLY A 315 -32.82 12.76 41.03
N TRP A 316 -33.86 12.04 40.79
CA TRP A 316 -35.00 11.88 41.68
C TRP A 316 -35.23 10.42 42.02
N THR A 317 -35.74 10.18 43.25
CA THR A 317 -36.02 8.84 43.75
C THR A 317 -37.28 8.87 44.59
N ASN A 318 -38.06 7.77 44.64
CA ASN A 318 -39.12 7.56 45.57
C ASN A 318 -38.73 6.63 46.78
N ASN A 319 -37.43 6.32 46.92
CA ASN A 319 -36.93 5.47 48.03
C ASN A 319 -37.25 6.01 49.44
N LEU A 320 -37.69 7.28 49.54
CA LEU A 320 -38.10 7.91 50.79
C LEU A 320 -39.65 7.88 51.01
N GLY A 321 -40.37 7.04 50.26
CA GLY A 321 -41.82 6.86 50.41
C GLY A 321 -42.69 7.70 49.47
N GLY A 322 -42.09 8.41 48.48
CA GLY A 322 -42.84 9.16 47.47
C GLY A 322 -43.45 8.29 46.37
N THR A 323 -44.35 8.84 45.57
CA THR A 323 -44.93 8.21 44.39
C THR A 323 -44.21 8.57 43.11
N VAL A 324 -44.54 7.90 41.97
CA VAL A 324 -43.97 8.25 40.67
C VAL A 324 -44.34 9.68 40.25
N VAL A 325 -45.48 10.18 40.65
CA VAL A 325 -45.96 11.52 40.31
C VAL A 325 -45.40 12.60 41.24
N GLU A 326 -45.13 12.24 42.50
CA GLU A 326 -44.56 13.09 43.53
C GLU A 326 -43.24 12.44 44.03
N PRO A 327 -42.12 12.73 43.41
CA PRO A 327 -40.85 12.18 43.86
C PRO A 327 -40.48 12.67 45.25
N ALA A 328 -40.15 11.76 46.17
CA ALA A 328 -39.92 12.09 47.57
C ALA A 328 -38.62 12.87 47.82
N GLY A 329 -37.66 12.82 46.89
CA GLY A 329 -36.43 13.52 47.13
C GLY A 329 -35.48 13.64 45.95
N LEU A 330 -34.68 14.69 46.00
CA LEU A 330 -33.53 14.89 45.14
C LEU A 330 -32.39 13.93 45.56
N LEU A 331 -31.97 13.08 44.65
CA LEU A 331 -30.81 12.21 44.82
C LEU A 331 -29.55 12.95 44.36
N LEU A 332 -28.64 13.21 45.25
CA LEU A 332 -27.29 13.73 44.95
C LEU A 332 -26.26 12.85 45.62
N ASN A 333 -25.37 12.24 44.80
CA ASN A 333 -24.27 11.45 45.28
C ASN A 333 -23.00 11.82 44.51
N ALA A 334 -21.87 11.93 45.22
CA ALA A 334 -20.55 12.08 44.62
C ALA A 334 -19.55 11.20 45.36
N ALA A 335 -18.78 10.41 44.61
CA ALA A 335 -17.79 9.49 45.15
C ALA A 335 -16.49 9.57 44.38
N GLY A 336 -15.37 9.47 45.10
CA GLY A 336 -14.04 9.22 44.51
C GLY A 336 -13.61 7.83 44.87
N SER A 337 -13.16 7.04 43.89
CA SER A 337 -12.67 5.68 44.13
C SER A 337 -11.26 5.51 43.56
N LEU A 338 -10.42 4.84 44.35
CA LEU A 338 -9.09 4.38 43.93
C LEU A 338 -9.13 2.87 43.81
N PHE A 339 -8.93 2.36 42.59
CA PHE A 339 -8.97 0.93 42.32
C PHE A 339 -7.59 0.42 41.91
N GLN A 340 -7.07 -0.56 42.66
CA GLN A 340 -5.81 -1.24 42.38
C GLN A 340 -6.06 -2.75 42.27
N PRO A 341 -5.81 -3.38 41.08
CA PRO A 341 -5.90 -4.83 40.96
C PRO A 341 -4.76 -5.52 41.74
N ILE A 342 -5.10 -6.45 42.63
CA ILE A 342 -4.12 -7.21 43.44
C ILE A 342 -3.91 -8.59 42.83
N PHE A 343 -4.96 -9.40 42.73
CA PHE A 343 -4.87 -10.78 42.26
C PHE A 343 -4.78 -10.92 40.73
N ASN A 344 -5.21 -9.93 39.97
CA ASN A 344 -5.10 -9.91 38.51
C ASN A 344 -3.76 -9.34 37.97
N ALA A 345 -2.80 -9.09 38.86
CA ALA A 345 -1.50 -8.51 38.48
C ALA A 345 -0.71 -9.41 37.50
N THR A 346 -0.88 -10.75 37.57
CA THR A 346 -0.23 -11.68 36.63
C THR A 346 -0.75 -11.51 35.20
N ALA A 347 -2.06 -11.36 35.01
CA ALA A 347 -2.65 -11.11 33.70
C ALA A 347 -2.21 -9.75 33.15
N LEU A 348 -2.14 -8.71 33.97
CA LEU A 348 -1.65 -7.39 33.57
C LEU A 348 -0.15 -7.40 33.20
N LYS A 349 0.69 -8.14 33.96
CA LYS A 349 2.11 -8.37 33.61
C LYS A 349 2.23 -9.11 32.28
N GLY A 350 1.37 -10.13 32.06
CA GLY A 350 1.30 -10.84 30.77
C GLY A 350 0.98 -9.90 29.59
N ARG A 351 0.02 -8.99 29.75
CA ARG A 351 -0.28 -7.94 28.73
C ARG A 351 0.91 -7.05 28.41
N VAL A 352 1.70 -6.66 29.43
CA VAL A 352 2.95 -5.89 29.20
C VAL A 352 3.97 -6.72 28.43
N GLN A 353 4.09 -8.02 28.70
CA GLN A 353 5.02 -8.89 27.97
C GLN A 353 4.58 -9.04 26.50
N ILE A 354 3.29 -9.24 26.23
CA ILE A 354 2.72 -9.29 24.87
C ILE A 354 3.02 -7.98 24.14
N ALA A 355 2.67 -6.83 24.71
CA ALA A 355 2.91 -5.53 24.10
C ALA A 355 4.41 -5.28 23.80
N ARG A 356 5.32 -5.75 24.68
CA ARG A 356 6.76 -5.68 24.41
C ARG A 356 7.21 -6.57 23.26
N ALA A 357 6.63 -7.77 23.14
CA ALA A 357 6.92 -8.66 22.01
C ALA A 357 6.42 -8.05 20.69
N GLU A 358 5.22 -7.47 20.68
CA GLU A 358 4.65 -6.74 19.54
C GLU A 358 5.51 -5.53 19.17
N GLN A 359 6.01 -4.76 20.13
CA GLN A 359 6.94 -3.65 19.87
C GLN A 359 8.24 -4.14 19.22
N LYS A 360 8.81 -5.26 19.69
CA LYS A 360 10.02 -5.85 19.08
C LYS A 360 9.73 -6.33 17.64
N ALA A 361 8.59 -6.98 17.41
CA ALA A 361 8.18 -7.39 16.07
C ALA A 361 8.01 -6.19 15.15
N ALA A 362 7.40 -5.09 15.63
CA ALA A 362 7.26 -3.85 14.86
C ALA A 362 8.62 -3.20 14.54
N ALA A 363 9.60 -3.27 15.46
CA ALA A 363 10.97 -2.78 15.21
C ALA A 363 11.67 -3.59 14.11
N LEU A 364 11.56 -4.92 14.12
CA LEU A 364 12.09 -5.78 13.07
C LEU A 364 11.40 -5.52 11.73
N ALA A 365 10.09 -5.34 11.74
CA ALA A 365 9.33 -5.01 10.53
C ALA A 365 9.76 -3.65 9.93
N PHE A 366 10.00 -2.63 10.77
CA PHE A 366 10.51 -1.34 10.31
C PHE A 366 11.91 -1.48 9.72
N GLN A 367 12.83 -2.19 10.37
CA GLN A 367 14.16 -2.47 9.84
C GLN A 367 14.09 -3.17 8.48
N GLN A 368 13.23 -4.19 8.35
CA GLN A 368 13.04 -4.92 7.09
C GLN A 368 12.46 -4.01 5.99
N ALA A 369 11.52 -3.12 6.32
CA ALA A 369 10.97 -2.15 5.36
C ALA A 369 12.06 -1.22 4.81
N VAL A 370 12.97 -0.75 5.66
CA VAL A 370 14.11 0.08 5.24
C VAL A 370 15.06 -0.68 4.31
N LEU A 371 15.40 -1.94 4.64
CA LEU A 371 16.26 -2.79 3.81
C LEU A 371 15.61 -3.10 2.45
N ASN A 372 14.33 -3.45 2.44
CA ASN A 372 13.58 -3.69 1.21
C ASN A 372 13.54 -2.45 0.32
N ALA A 373 13.33 -1.28 0.92
CA ALA A 373 13.32 -0.02 0.20
C ALA A 373 14.67 0.27 -0.48
N GLY A 374 15.79 0.01 0.20
CA GLY A 374 17.13 0.11 -0.38
C GLY A 374 17.35 -0.86 -1.54
N ALA A 375 16.96 -2.12 -1.36
CA ALA A 375 17.07 -3.15 -2.39
C ALA A 375 16.23 -2.82 -3.63
N GLU A 376 15.00 -2.33 -3.47
CA GLU A 376 14.13 -1.91 -4.59
C GLU A 376 14.75 -0.80 -5.42
N VAL A 377 15.32 0.22 -4.77
CA VAL A 377 16.02 1.31 -5.48
C VAL A 377 17.23 0.78 -6.24
N ASN A 378 18.08 -0.04 -5.60
CA ASN A 378 19.25 -0.65 -6.26
C ASN A 378 18.86 -1.50 -7.47
N ASN A 379 17.82 -2.31 -7.32
CA ASN A 379 17.34 -3.16 -8.40
C ASN A 379 16.80 -2.32 -9.57
N ALA A 380 16.02 -1.26 -9.30
CA ALA A 380 15.49 -0.38 -10.34
C ALA A 380 16.61 0.36 -11.09
N LEU A 381 17.62 0.88 -10.37
CA LEU A 381 18.79 1.52 -10.97
C LEU A 381 19.59 0.54 -11.83
N THR A 382 19.85 -0.67 -11.35
CA THR A 382 20.57 -1.69 -12.09
C THR A 382 19.81 -2.08 -13.36
N ARG A 383 18.49 -2.31 -13.28
CA ARG A 383 17.64 -2.59 -14.45
C ARG A 383 17.70 -1.48 -15.48
N TYR A 384 17.59 -0.21 -15.04
CA TYR A 384 17.67 0.94 -15.93
C TYR A 384 19.01 1.01 -16.65
N GLN A 385 20.13 0.90 -15.94
CA GLN A 385 21.47 0.94 -16.54
C GLN A 385 21.66 -0.21 -17.52
N THR A 386 21.29 -1.43 -17.13
CA THR A 386 21.38 -2.60 -18.02
C THR A 386 20.53 -2.41 -19.27
N ALA A 387 19.30 -1.87 -19.15
CA ALA A 387 18.43 -1.63 -20.30
C ALA A 387 19.04 -0.60 -21.26
N VAL A 388 19.62 0.49 -20.75
CA VAL A 388 20.31 1.51 -21.56
C VAL A 388 21.52 0.92 -22.29
N GLU A 389 22.33 0.11 -21.61
CA GLU A 389 23.48 -0.56 -22.23
C GLU A 389 23.05 -1.55 -23.32
N LYS A 390 22.02 -2.35 -23.06
CA LYS A 390 21.45 -3.32 -24.02
C LYS A 390 20.89 -2.64 -25.28
N GLU A 391 20.28 -1.47 -25.15
CA GLU A 391 19.62 -0.77 -26.25
C GLU A 391 20.55 -0.57 -27.46
N SER A 392 21.80 -0.18 -27.23
CA SER A 392 22.79 0.03 -28.31
C SER A 392 23.15 -1.27 -29.02
N TRP A 393 23.30 -2.36 -28.29
CA TRP A 393 23.62 -3.67 -28.85
C TRP A 393 22.43 -4.26 -29.62
N ARG A 394 21.24 -4.12 -29.08
CA ARG A 394 20.00 -4.60 -29.70
C ARG A 394 19.72 -3.89 -31.01
N THR A 395 19.88 -2.55 -31.05
CA THR A 395 19.69 -1.76 -32.27
C THR A 395 20.65 -2.20 -33.37
N ARG A 396 21.93 -2.43 -33.03
CA ARG A 396 22.91 -2.97 -33.99
C ARG A 396 22.57 -4.37 -34.46
N GLN A 397 22.08 -5.25 -33.56
CA GLN A 397 21.67 -6.61 -33.88
C GLN A 397 20.52 -6.58 -34.89
N VAL A 398 19.45 -5.82 -34.60
CA VAL A 398 18.29 -5.71 -35.52
C VAL A 398 18.72 -5.17 -36.87
N ALA A 399 19.52 -4.11 -36.91
CA ALA A 399 20.03 -3.54 -38.17
C ALA A 399 20.85 -4.56 -39.00
N SER A 400 21.71 -5.36 -38.35
CA SER A 400 22.50 -6.38 -39.00
C SER A 400 21.63 -7.52 -39.54
N LEU A 401 20.63 -7.99 -38.77
CA LEU A 401 19.72 -9.03 -39.18
C LEU A 401 18.78 -8.58 -40.29
N ALA A 402 18.28 -7.34 -40.23
CA ALA A 402 17.46 -6.75 -41.29
C ALA A 402 18.24 -6.68 -42.60
N ASN A 403 19.52 -6.28 -42.55
CA ASN A 403 20.40 -6.30 -43.74
C ASN A 403 20.66 -7.74 -44.23
N ALA A 404 20.84 -8.72 -43.33
CA ALA A 404 21.00 -10.11 -43.70
C ALA A 404 19.75 -10.63 -44.42
N VAL A 405 18.53 -10.36 -43.91
CA VAL A 405 17.27 -10.75 -44.57
C VAL A 405 17.18 -10.14 -45.96
N ALA A 406 17.41 -8.82 -46.10
CA ALA A 406 17.31 -8.16 -47.40
C ALA A 406 18.33 -8.68 -48.41
N LYS A 407 19.53 -9.11 -47.99
CA LYS A 407 20.56 -9.71 -48.88
C LYS A 407 20.25 -11.14 -49.21
N THR A 408 19.84 -11.98 -48.27
CA THR A 408 19.49 -13.39 -48.53
C THR A 408 18.27 -13.53 -49.45
N GLU A 409 17.28 -12.66 -49.30
CA GLU A 409 16.12 -12.60 -50.22
C GLU A 409 16.55 -12.27 -51.65
N LYS A 410 17.47 -11.31 -51.86
CA LYS A 410 18.05 -10.99 -53.17
C LYS A 410 18.90 -12.15 -53.73
N LEU A 411 19.77 -12.77 -52.92
CA LEU A 411 20.60 -13.90 -53.35
C LEU A 411 19.74 -15.11 -53.72
N MET A 412 18.61 -15.35 -53.05
CA MET A 412 17.69 -16.44 -53.41
C MET A 412 17.07 -16.22 -54.79
N GLN A 413 16.78 -14.99 -55.21
CA GLN A 413 16.30 -14.66 -56.54
C GLN A 413 17.31 -14.98 -57.66
N HIS A 414 18.62 -15.00 -57.29
CA HIS A 414 19.73 -15.30 -58.21
C HIS A 414 20.29 -16.73 -58.05
N THR A 415 19.57 -17.61 -57.33
CA THR A 415 19.99 -19.03 -57.10
C THR A 415 21.32 -19.20 -56.32
N SER A 416 21.79 -18.15 -55.64
CA SER A 416 23.09 -18.13 -54.93
C SER A 416 22.98 -18.50 -53.45
N THR A 417 21.76 -18.76 -52.90
CA THR A 417 21.52 -19.17 -51.53
C THR A 417 20.32 -20.11 -51.43
N THR A 418 20.17 -20.78 -50.28
CA THR A 418 19.05 -21.71 -50.05
C THR A 418 17.87 -20.98 -49.38
N TYR A 419 16.63 -21.51 -49.53
CA TYR A 419 15.48 -21.02 -48.82
C TYR A 419 15.63 -21.08 -47.28
N LEU A 420 16.45 -22.06 -46.80
CA LEU A 420 16.74 -22.25 -45.38
C LEU A 420 17.49 -21.04 -44.80
N ASP A 421 18.40 -20.45 -45.59
CA ASP A 421 19.12 -19.24 -45.17
C ASP A 421 18.17 -18.04 -45.01
N VAL A 422 17.20 -17.88 -45.93
CA VAL A 422 16.16 -16.83 -45.82
C VAL A 422 15.29 -17.08 -44.63
N LEU A 423 14.80 -18.30 -44.41
CA LEU A 423 13.97 -18.69 -43.28
C LEU A 423 14.67 -18.40 -41.94
N THR A 424 15.93 -18.83 -41.82
CA THR A 424 16.74 -18.64 -40.61
C THR A 424 16.98 -17.14 -40.33
N ALA A 425 17.28 -16.37 -41.37
CA ALA A 425 17.45 -14.91 -41.23
C ALA A 425 16.16 -14.21 -40.80
N GLN A 426 15.02 -14.57 -41.40
CA GLN A 426 13.72 -14.00 -41.05
C GLN A 426 13.30 -14.37 -39.60
N GLN A 427 13.49 -15.61 -39.16
CA GLN A 427 13.23 -16.03 -37.79
C GLN A 427 14.13 -15.30 -36.79
N SER A 428 15.43 -15.17 -37.11
CA SER A 428 16.37 -14.44 -36.26
C SER A 428 16.02 -12.95 -36.14
N LEU A 429 15.56 -12.34 -37.25
CA LEU A 429 15.10 -10.95 -37.23
C LEU A 429 13.84 -10.78 -36.37
N LEU A 430 12.83 -11.66 -36.53
CA LEU A 430 11.61 -11.65 -35.71
C LEU A 430 11.94 -11.71 -34.21
N GLN A 431 12.84 -12.63 -33.83
CA GLN A 431 13.26 -12.76 -32.44
C GLN A 431 13.98 -11.48 -31.93
N ALA A 432 14.85 -10.88 -32.77
CA ALA A 432 15.58 -9.67 -32.38
C ALA A 432 14.68 -8.44 -32.27
N GLU A 433 13.71 -8.24 -33.20
CA GLU A 433 12.73 -7.16 -33.15
C GLU A 433 11.79 -7.30 -31.94
N THR A 434 11.29 -8.52 -31.67
CA THR A 434 10.44 -8.81 -30.49
C THR A 434 11.22 -8.53 -29.19
N ALA A 435 12.48 -8.94 -29.13
CA ALA A 435 13.34 -8.65 -27.99
C ALA A 435 13.68 -7.16 -27.87
N GLN A 436 13.73 -6.41 -28.98
CA GLN A 436 13.89 -4.94 -28.95
C GLN A 436 12.69 -4.25 -28.30
N ALA A 437 11.47 -4.66 -28.65
CA ALA A 437 10.26 -4.14 -28.01
C ALA A 437 10.25 -4.45 -26.51
N GLN A 438 10.69 -5.64 -26.12
CA GLN A 438 10.83 -6.04 -24.71
C GLN A 438 11.89 -5.19 -23.99
N ASP A 439 13.09 -4.98 -24.58
CA ASP A 439 14.15 -4.16 -23.99
C ASP A 439 13.71 -2.69 -23.80
N THR A 440 12.94 -2.14 -24.75
CA THR A 440 12.34 -0.81 -24.63
C THR A 440 11.36 -0.74 -23.45
N TYR A 441 10.48 -1.73 -23.33
CA TYR A 441 9.58 -1.85 -22.19
C TYR A 441 10.34 -1.99 -20.86
N GLU A 442 11.38 -2.82 -20.79
CA GLU A 442 12.20 -2.97 -19.59
C GLU A 442 12.81 -1.66 -19.11
N LYS A 443 13.30 -0.83 -20.05
CA LYS A 443 13.80 0.53 -19.75
C LYS A 443 12.71 1.41 -19.14
N ILE A 444 11.52 1.41 -19.73
CA ILE A 444 10.36 2.17 -19.25
C ILE A 444 9.92 1.68 -17.87
N SER A 445 9.77 0.37 -17.72
CA SER A 445 9.37 -0.27 -16.47
C SER A 445 10.34 0.04 -15.33
N ALA A 446 11.66 0.08 -15.62
CA ALA A 446 12.66 0.46 -14.63
C ALA A 446 12.49 1.92 -14.14
N VAL A 447 12.07 2.85 -15.02
CA VAL A 447 11.75 4.24 -14.63
C VAL A 447 10.52 4.28 -13.74
N VAL A 448 9.46 3.54 -14.08
CA VAL A 448 8.23 3.45 -13.27
C VAL A 448 8.53 2.85 -11.88
N GLU A 449 9.33 1.77 -11.83
CA GLU A 449 9.76 1.14 -10.59
C GLU A 449 10.61 2.09 -9.74
N LEU A 450 11.54 2.83 -10.36
CA LEU A 450 12.37 3.80 -9.67
C LEU A 450 11.53 4.94 -9.07
N TYR A 451 10.56 5.47 -9.82
CA TYR A 451 9.62 6.46 -9.32
C TYR A 451 8.86 5.95 -8.08
N ARG A 452 8.33 4.72 -8.14
CA ARG A 452 7.66 4.07 -6.99
C ARG A 452 8.63 3.88 -5.82
N ALA A 453 9.83 3.35 -6.08
CA ALA A 453 10.83 3.06 -5.07
C ALA A 453 11.37 4.31 -4.36
N LEU A 454 11.32 5.47 -5.00
CA LEU A 454 11.67 6.77 -4.42
C LEU A 454 10.51 7.45 -3.67
N GLY A 455 9.31 6.85 -3.65
CA GLY A 455 8.15 7.41 -2.97
C GLY A 455 7.45 8.53 -3.74
N GLY A 456 7.43 8.46 -5.06
CA GLY A 456 6.70 9.40 -5.93
C GLY A 456 5.19 9.39 -5.67
N GLY A 457 4.46 10.35 -6.28
CA GLY A 457 3.00 10.44 -6.17
C GLY A 457 2.49 11.04 -4.86
N GLN A 458 3.28 11.88 -4.22
CA GLN A 458 2.89 12.54 -2.95
C GLN A 458 1.99 13.76 -3.15
N GLU A 459 1.78 14.20 -4.39
CA GLU A 459 0.97 15.37 -4.74
C GLU A 459 -0.52 15.05 -4.90
#